data_55c4f7adb9ba7781d86ebaf11eef989d
#
_entry.id   55c4f7adb9ba7781d86ebaf11eef989d
#
_cell.length_a   1.000
_cell.length_b   1.000
_cell.length_c   1.000
_cell.angle_alpha   90.00
_cell.angle_beta   90.00
_cell.angle_gamma   90.00
#
_symmetry.space_group_name_H-M   'P 1'
#
loop_
_entity.id
_entity.type
_entity.pdbx_description
1 polymer ?
#
loop_
_entity_poly.entity_id
_entity_poly.type
_entity_poly.pdbx_seq_one_letter_code
_entity_poly.pdbx_strand_id
1 'polypeptide(L)'
;EEMAEMDDRLMRTLQKAREERYGKPEVAEVSYTTTPGKAILVVGSNIRELEDVLEAVKGKEIDVYTHDEMMLANTFPQFRQYSNLKGQYGQGIENCLLDFATFPGPIILTRHSLYNVEHLYRGLLYTTDFASSKGVIPIKDKDFSDVIKSAEKAKGFKTGRPCETVTIGFNYDEVIAKIKEKAGKFSRVFIIGLGAYTLEQKAYFEKLFSQVPDDVLIVSLSYCIQRDNIICLNACFDSYAVTRLTEALSKELALPVTVFFPKCDRHTISQMVYLTKTENVDLYVGKCTPIMLNPNM
;
A
#
# COMPACT_ATOMS: atom_id res chain seq x y z
N GLU A 1 -14.22 18.79 -9.41
CA GLU A 1 -14.70 17.67 -10.23
C GLU A 1 -13.68 17.31 -11.33
N GLU A 2 -13.30 18.23 -12.21
CA GLU A 2 -12.33 18.01 -13.31
C GLU A 2 -10.99 17.43 -12.81
N MET A 3 -10.49 17.91 -11.66
CA MET A 3 -9.27 17.37 -11.06
C MET A 3 -9.44 15.92 -10.60
N ALA A 4 -10.59 15.56 -10.05
CA ALA A 4 -10.87 14.18 -9.62
C ALA A 4 -10.99 13.23 -10.82
N GLU A 5 -11.57 13.69 -11.94
CA GLU A 5 -11.61 12.93 -13.18
C GLU A 5 -10.21 12.76 -13.80
N MET A 6 -9.38 13.80 -13.72
CA MET A 6 -7.99 13.72 -14.18
C MET A 6 -7.20 12.73 -13.33
N ASP A 7 -7.34 12.79 -12.02
CA ASP A 7 -6.69 11.87 -11.09
C ASP A 7 -7.09 10.41 -11.38
N ASP A 8 -8.39 10.14 -11.55
CA ASP A 8 -8.88 8.81 -11.92
C ASP A 8 -8.26 8.31 -13.25
N ARG A 9 -8.23 9.17 -14.28
CA ARG A 9 -7.59 8.81 -15.57
C ARG A 9 -6.11 8.51 -15.43
N LEU A 10 -5.40 9.28 -14.59
CA LEU A 10 -3.98 9.04 -14.31
C LEU A 10 -3.78 7.72 -13.59
N MET A 11 -4.60 7.42 -12.58
CA MET A 11 -4.51 6.16 -11.83
C MET A 11 -4.83 4.95 -12.70
N ARG A 12 -5.81 5.03 -13.60
CA ARG A 12 -6.08 3.97 -14.59
C ARG A 12 -4.92 3.77 -15.56
N THR A 13 -4.32 4.86 -16.02
CA THR A 13 -3.16 4.80 -16.93
C THR A 13 -1.97 4.15 -16.21
N LEU A 14 -1.72 4.55 -14.95
CA LEU A 14 -0.67 3.96 -14.13
C LEU A 14 -0.89 2.47 -13.89
N GLN A 15 -2.12 2.09 -13.55
CA GLN A 15 -2.47 0.68 -13.32
C GLN A 15 -2.25 -0.14 -14.60
N LYS A 16 -2.73 0.35 -15.74
CA LYS A 16 -2.53 -0.32 -17.03
C LYS A 16 -1.04 -0.49 -17.34
N ALA A 17 -0.24 0.56 -17.17
CA ALA A 17 1.21 0.51 -17.41
C ALA A 17 1.92 -0.47 -16.46
N ARG A 18 1.47 -0.58 -15.20
CA ARG A 18 1.97 -1.57 -14.24
C ARG A 18 1.62 -2.99 -14.68
N GLU A 19 0.38 -3.24 -15.08
CA GLU A 19 -0.08 -4.55 -15.53
C GLU A 19 0.63 -4.99 -16.83
N GLU A 20 0.81 -4.08 -17.79
CA GLU A 20 1.55 -4.36 -19.03
C GLU A 20 3.01 -4.70 -18.76
N ARG A 21 3.64 -4.06 -17.78
CA ARG A 21 5.05 -4.27 -17.48
C ARG A 21 5.32 -5.43 -16.53
N TYR A 22 4.51 -5.58 -15.49
CA TYR A 22 4.78 -6.47 -14.37
C TYR A 22 3.83 -7.66 -14.27
N GLY A 23 2.83 -7.73 -15.16
CA GLY A 23 1.74 -8.69 -15.10
C GLY A 23 0.56 -8.19 -14.28
N LYS A 24 -0.58 -8.88 -14.38
CA LYS A 24 -1.74 -8.57 -13.53
C LYS A 24 -1.42 -8.89 -12.06
N PRO A 25 -1.86 -8.04 -11.11
CA PRO A 25 -1.68 -8.34 -9.70
C PRO A 25 -2.37 -9.64 -9.32
N GLU A 26 -1.71 -10.40 -8.45
CA GLU A 26 -2.19 -11.67 -7.93
C GLU A 26 -2.09 -11.67 -6.41
N VAL A 27 -2.78 -12.61 -5.78
CA VAL A 27 -2.58 -12.91 -4.36
C VAL A 27 -1.13 -13.33 -4.14
N ALA A 28 -0.48 -12.73 -3.14
CA ALA A 28 0.91 -13.02 -2.81
C ALA A 28 1.09 -13.19 -1.30
N GLU A 29 2.00 -14.07 -0.93
CA GLU A 29 2.47 -14.17 0.45
C GLU A 29 3.74 -13.33 0.62
N VAL A 30 3.72 -12.42 1.56
CA VAL A 30 4.85 -11.53 1.87
C VAL A 30 5.37 -11.84 3.26
N SER A 31 6.63 -12.18 3.33
CA SER A 31 7.29 -12.45 4.59
C SER A 31 7.79 -11.16 5.25
N TYR A 32 7.64 -11.07 6.55
CA TYR A 32 8.30 -10.09 7.42
C TYR A 32 9.57 -10.64 8.08
N THR A 33 9.94 -11.86 7.74
CA THR A 33 11.15 -12.50 8.25
C THR A 33 12.40 -11.85 7.65
N THR A 34 13.36 -11.50 8.49
CA THR A 34 14.66 -11.03 8.03
C THR A 34 15.66 -12.17 7.97
N THR A 35 16.55 -12.13 6.97
CA THR A 35 17.64 -13.09 6.78
C THR A 35 18.98 -12.47 7.18
N PRO A 36 19.95 -13.26 7.71
CA PRO A 36 21.29 -12.75 7.97
C PRO A 36 21.96 -12.26 6.68
N GLY A 37 22.58 -11.11 6.70
CA GLY A 37 23.28 -10.57 5.53
C GLY A 37 23.16 -9.06 5.40
N LYS A 38 23.72 -8.54 4.31
CA LYS A 38 23.63 -7.13 3.94
C LYS A 38 22.25 -6.84 3.36
N ALA A 39 21.74 -5.66 3.63
CA ALA A 39 20.38 -5.32 3.18
C ALA A 39 20.21 -3.84 2.83
N ILE A 40 19.26 -3.57 1.94
CA ILE A 40 18.78 -2.25 1.58
C ILE A 40 17.27 -2.21 1.84
N LEU A 41 16.78 -1.13 2.44
CA LEU A 41 15.36 -0.86 2.60
C LEU A 41 14.88 0.10 1.50
N VAL A 42 13.82 -0.26 0.79
CA VAL A 42 13.20 0.60 -0.23
C VAL A 42 11.82 1.01 0.23
N VAL A 43 11.63 2.31 0.39
CA VAL A 43 10.47 2.92 1.05
C VAL A 43 9.63 3.72 0.06
N GLY A 44 8.32 3.62 0.17
CA GLY A 44 7.36 4.42 -0.60
C GLY A 44 6.44 3.60 -1.48
N SER A 45 6.13 4.11 -2.68
CA SER A 45 5.14 3.50 -3.58
C SER A 45 5.57 3.37 -5.04
N ASN A 46 6.79 3.84 -5.37
CA ASN A 46 7.27 3.81 -6.75
C ASN A 46 7.94 2.47 -7.09
N ILE A 47 7.14 1.50 -7.54
CA ILE A 47 7.62 0.15 -7.87
C ILE A 47 8.61 0.12 -9.04
N ARG A 48 8.61 1.15 -9.90
CA ARG A 48 9.62 1.28 -10.96
C ARG A 48 11.01 1.53 -10.39
N GLU A 49 11.11 2.36 -9.37
CA GLU A 49 12.37 2.63 -8.70
C GLU A 49 12.84 1.45 -7.84
N LEU A 50 11.91 0.65 -7.30
CA LEU A 50 12.26 -0.64 -6.69
C LEU A 50 12.91 -1.58 -7.72
N GLU A 51 12.34 -1.67 -8.92
CA GLU A 51 12.93 -2.49 -10.01
C GLU A 51 14.35 -2.02 -10.34
N ASP A 52 14.57 -0.70 -10.45
CA ASP A 52 15.91 -0.15 -10.72
C ASP A 52 16.92 -0.53 -9.59
N VAL A 53 16.49 -0.55 -8.33
CA VAL A 53 17.33 -1.01 -7.19
C VAL A 53 17.62 -2.51 -7.30
N LEU A 54 16.61 -3.33 -7.58
CA LEU A 54 16.74 -4.78 -7.69
C LEU A 54 17.70 -5.18 -8.83
N GLU A 55 17.62 -4.50 -9.98
CA GLU A 55 18.59 -4.69 -11.08
C GLU A 55 20.02 -4.28 -10.68
N ALA A 56 20.16 -3.17 -9.92
CA ALA A 56 21.48 -2.69 -9.48
C ALA A 56 22.17 -3.65 -8.48
N VAL A 57 21.40 -4.40 -7.69
CA VAL A 57 21.95 -5.39 -6.73
C VAL A 57 21.94 -6.82 -7.26
N LYS A 58 21.54 -7.05 -8.48
CA LYS A 58 21.48 -8.36 -9.11
C LYS A 58 22.85 -9.03 -9.08
N GLY A 59 22.90 -10.25 -8.59
CA GLY A 59 24.16 -11.00 -8.47
C GLY A 59 25.05 -10.58 -7.28
N LYS A 60 24.57 -9.67 -6.42
CA LYS A 60 25.26 -9.28 -5.18
C LYS A 60 24.61 -9.96 -3.97
N GLU A 61 25.39 -10.16 -2.92
CA GLU A 61 24.91 -10.69 -1.65
C GLU A 61 24.28 -9.57 -0.78
N ILE A 62 23.30 -8.87 -1.37
CA ILE A 62 22.57 -7.79 -0.73
C ILE A 62 21.07 -8.06 -0.89
N ASP A 63 20.38 -8.24 0.22
CA ASP A 63 18.95 -8.42 0.25
C ASP A 63 18.21 -7.07 0.16
N VAL A 64 17.04 -7.07 -0.43
CA VAL A 64 16.17 -5.89 -0.54
C VAL A 64 14.87 -6.17 0.19
N TYR A 65 14.51 -5.26 1.07
CA TYR A 65 13.23 -5.26 1.78
C TYR A 65 12.41 -4.06 1.35
N THR A 66 11.12 -4.27 1.20
CA THR A 66 10.17 -3.19 0.97
C THR A 66 9.68 -2.59 2.28
N HIS A 67 9.18 -1.35 2.24
CA HIS A 67 8.53 -0.69 3.36
C HIS A 67 7.37 0.16 2.84
N ASP A 68 6.33 0.31 3.67
CA ASP A 68 5.13 1.07 3.35
C ASP A 68 4.38 0.50 2.13
N GLU A 69 3.82 1.33 1.26
CA GLU A 69 3.06 0.93 0.07
C GLU A 69 3.89 0.15 -0.96
N MET A 70 5.22 0.13 -0.83
CA MET A 70 6.09 -0.65 -1.70
C MET A 70 5.78 -2.16 -1.64
N MET A 71 5.11 -2.62 -0.59
CA MET A 71 4.62 -4.00 -0.47
C MET A 71 3.80 -4.44 -1.68
N LEU A 72 3.10 -3.51 -2.35
CA LEU A 72 2.31 -3.76 -3.56
C LEU A 72 3.13 -4.47 -4.65
N ALA A 73 4.43 -4.21 -4.76
CA ALA A 73 5.30 -4.83 -5.74
C ALA A 73 5.26 -6.37 -5.69
N ASN A 74 5.08 -6.94 -4.50
CA ASN A 74 5.03 -8.40 -4.33
C ASN A 74 3.81 -9.06 -4.99
N THR A 75 2.76 -8.30 -5.28
CA THR A 75 1.56 -8.82 -5.96
C THR A 75 1.77 -9.00 -7.47
N PHE A 76 2.80 -8.38 -8.04
CA PHE A 76 3.07 -8.47 -9.47
C PHE A 76 4.02 -9.65 -9.79
N PRO A 77 3.63 -10.57 -10.68
CA PRO A 77 4.40 -11.79 -10.99
C PRO A 77 5.85 -11.51 -11.40
N GLN A 78 6.10 -10.42 -12.10
CA GLN A 78 7.43 -10.07 -12.61
C GLN A 78 8.46 -9.86 -11.49
N PHE A 79 8.05 -9.43 -10.29
CA PHE A 79 8.97 -9.24 -9.18
C PHE A 79 9.47 -10.55 -8.55
N ARG A 80 8.79 -11.69 -8.81
CA ARG A 80 9.19 -13.01 -8.30
C ARG A 80 10.52 -13.50 -8.87
N GLN A 81 11.00 -12.92 -9.99
CA GLN A 81 12.31 -13.25 -10.55
C GLN A 81 13.49 -12.74 -9.71
N TYR A 82 13.26 -11.77 -8.84
CA TYR A 82 14.33 -11.15 -8.05
C TYR A 82 14.54 -11.91 -6.74
N SER A 83 15.53 -12.79 -6.70
CA SER A 83 15.88 -13.57 -5.51
C SER A 83 16.34 -12.69 -4.33
N ASN A 84 16.81 -11.48 -4.63
CA ASN A 84 17.21 -10.48 -3.64
C ASN A 84 16.01 -9.81 -2.94
N LEU A 85 14.81 -9.82 -3.52
CA LEU A 85 13.59 -9.30 -2.88
C LEU A 85 13.10 -10.31 -1.84
N LYS A 86 13.23 -9.96 -0.54
CA LYS A 86 12.96 -10.88 0.57
C LYS A 86 11.59 -10.72 1.18
N GLY A 87 11.02 -9.53 1.12
CA GLY A 87 9.71 -9.24 1.69
C GLY A 87 9.61 -7.83 2.24
N GLN A 88 8.78 -7.67 3.27
CA GLN A 88 8.48 -6.39 3.91
C GLN A 88 9.23 -6.25 5.23
N TYR A 89 9.70 -5.04 5.54
CA TYR A 89 10.26 -4.69 6.83
C TYR A 89 9.45 -3.59 7.47
N GLY A 90 9.09 -3.76 8.74
CA GLY A 90 8.32 -2.76 9.48
C GLY A 90 6.83 -2.74 9.15
N GLN A 91 6.11 -1.78 9.73
CA GLN A 91 4.65 -1.72 9.71
C GLN A 91 4.07 -0.56 8.90
N GLY A 92 4.91 0.22 8.23
CA GLY A 92 4.47 1.35 7.42
C GLY A 92 4.79 2.72 8.04
N ILE A 93 4.23 3.77 7.45
CA ILE A 93 4.61 5.16 7.73
C ILE A 93 4.42 5.56 9.20
N GLU A 94 3.42 5.03 9.88
CA GLU A 94 3.13 5.35 11.28
C GLU A 94 4.25 4.92 12.24
N ASN A 95 5.01 3.89 11.86
CA ASN A 95 6.11 3.32 12.64
C ASN A 95 7.49 3.59 12.01
N CYS A 96 7.56 4.41 10.96
CA CYS A 96 8.81 4.63 10.22
C CYS A 96 9.99 5.06 11.09
N LEU A 97 9.77 5.80 12.18
CA LEU A 97 10.83 6.18 13.12
C LEU A 97 11.53 4.96 13.73
N LEU A 98 10.75 3.99 14.21
CA LEU A 98 11.28 2.76 14.81
C LEU A 98 11.86 1.83 13.75
N ASP A 99 11.16 1.68 12.64
CA ASP A 99 11.56 0.81 11.54
C ASP A 99 12.91 1.25 10.97
N PHE A 100 13.08 2.55 10.70
CA PHE A 100 14.33 3.09 10.18
C PHE A 100 15.47 3.01 11.21
N ALA A 101 15.17 3.25 12.52
CA ALA A 101 16.17 3.14 13.57
C ALA A 101 16.70 1.72 13.76
N THR A 102 15.89 0.72 13.46
CA THR A 102 16.23 -0.69 13.65
C THR A 102 16.75 -1.38 12.40
N PHE A 103 16.62 -0.76 11.24
CA PHE A 103 17.14 -1.32 9.98
C PHE A 103 18.66 -1.18 9.90
N PRO A 104 19.42 -2.28 9.69
CA PRO A 104 20.88 -2.26 9.81
C PRO A 104 21.63 -1.93 8.52
N GLY A 105 21.03 -1.21 7.60
CA GLY A 105 21.57 -0.86 6.28
C GLY A 105 21.08 0.47 5.76
N PRO A 106 21.45 0.85 4.53
CA PRO A 106 20.95 2.06 3.88
C PRO A 106 19.47 1.94 3.53
N ILE A 107 18.81 3.10 3.53
CA ILE A 107 17.38 3.26 3.27
C ILE A 107 17.22 4.18 2.07
N ILE A 108 16.46 3.75 1.07
CA ILE A 108 16.11 4.52 -0.11
C ILE A 108 14.67 5.01 0.02
N LEU A 109 14.50 6.31 0.08
CA LEU A 109 13.20 6.96 -0.02
C LEU A 109 12.92 7.19 -1.52
N THR A 110 11.95 6.47 -2.07
CA THR A 110 11.58 6.64 -3.46
C THR A 110 10.88 7.98 -3.68
N ARG A 111 10.75 8.39 -4.93
CA ARG A 111 10.15 9.69 -5.30
C ARG A 111 8.80 9.90 -4.62
N HIS A 112 8.60 11.10 -4.09
CA HIS A 112 7.44 11.52 -3.29
C HIS A 112 7.27 10.84 -1.92
N SER A 113 8.34 10.20 -1.42
CA SER A 113 8.34 9.47 -0.13
C SER A 113 9.29 10.10 0.89
N LEU A 114 9.44 11.43 0.88
CA LEU A 114 10.20 12.15 1.91
C LEU A 114 9.35 12.29 3.16
N TYR A 115 9.84 11.76 4.27
CA TYR A 115 9.22 11.85 5.59
C TYR A 115 9.99 12.83 6.48
N ASN A 116 9.33 13.45 7.46
CA ASN A 116 9.94 14.37 8.42
C ASN A 116 10.92 13.71 9.42
N VAL A 117 11.55 12.63 9.00
CA VAL A 117 12.49 11.85 9.83
C VAL A 117 13.94 11.98 9.35
N GLU A 118 14.19 12.67 8.24
CA GLU A 118 15.48 12.73 7.55
C GLU A 118 16.58 13.28 8.46
N HIS A 119 16.23 14.20 9.34
CA HIS A 119 17.17 14.81 10.29
C HIS A 119 17.72 13.82 11.34
N LEU A 120 17.03 12.68 11.55
CA LEU A 120 17.40 11.68 12.55
C LEU A 120 18.38 10.61 12.02
N TYR A 121 18.42 10.40 10.69
CA TYR A 121 19.13 9.27 10.06
C TYR A 121 20.19 9.72 9.06
N ARG A 122 21.01 10.70 9.43
CA ARG A 122 22.05 11.26 8.55
C ARG A 122 23.04 10.18 8.10
N GLY A 123 23.34 10.18 6.80
CA GLY A 123 24.35 9.30 6.22
C GLY A 123 23.86 7.89 5.85
N LEU A 124 22.61 7.55 6.16
CA LEU A 124 21.99 6.27 5.80
C LEU A 124 20.78 6.43 4.90
N LEU A 125 20.23 7.64 4.76
CA LEU A 125 19.10 7.93 3.91
C LEU A 125 19.53 8.42 2.54
N TYR A 126 18.98 7.79 1.54
CA TYR A 126 19.12 8.13 0.13
C TYR A 126 17.76 8.45 -0.46
N THR A 127 17.71 9.21 -1.54
CA THR A 127 16.45 9.48 -2.24
C THR A 127 16.64 9.56 -3.74
N THR A 128 15.64 9.11 -4.47
CA THR A 128 15.49 9.29 -5.90
C THR A 128 14.67 10.53 -6.26
N ASP A 129 14.17 11.27 -5.26
CA ASP A 129 13.42 12.49 -5.47
C ASP A 129 14.31 13.63 -6.02
N PHE A 130 13.69 14.55 -6.76
CA PHE A 130 14.37 15.75 -7.26
C PHE A 130 14.75 16.73 -6.15
N ALA A 131 13.94 16.79 -5.10
CA ALA A 131 14.22 17.55 -3.89
C ALA A 131 14.81 16.64 -2.84
N SER A 132 15.86 17.06 -2.18
CA SER A 132 16.42 16.36 -1.03
C SER A 132 16.44 17.27 0.18
N SER A 133 16.10 16.68 1.33
CA SER A 133 16.22 17.34 2.63
C SER A 133 17.67 17.28 3.14
N LYS A 134 18.00 18.14 4.09
CA LYS A 134 19.33 18.14 4.71
C LYS A 134 19.60 16.79 5.40
N GLY A 135 20.64 16.10 4.96
CA GLY A 135 21.06 14.81 5.49
C GLY A 135 20.55 13.59 4.70
N VAL A 136 19.79 13.82 3.63
CA VAL A 136 19.41 12.80 2.66
C VAL A 136 20.31 12.90 1.43
N ILE A 137 20.86 11.79 0.98
CA ILE A 137 21.81 11.72 -0.14
C ILE A 137 21.02 11.48 -1.43
N PRO A 138 21.08 12.41 -2.41
CA PRO A 138 20.37 12.22 -3.67
C PRO A 138 21.04 11.16 -4.54
N ILE A 139 20.23 10.26 -5.09
CA ILE A 139 20.62 9.31 -6.13
C ILE A 139 20.36 9.97 -7.48
N LYS A 140 21.41 10.21 -8.25
CA LYS A 140 21.33 10.85 -9.57
C LYS A 140 21.50 9.80 -10.66
N ASP A 141 20.82 10.00 -11.77
CA ASP A 141 20.97 9.20 -12.99
C ASP A 141 20.88 7.67 -12.76
N LYS A 142 20.11 7.27 -11.74
CA LYS A 142 19.99 5.87 -11.28
C LYS A 142 21.31 5.22 -10.89
N ASP A 143 22.29 6.00 -10.46
CA ASP A 143 23.55 5.47 -9.94
C ASP A 143 23.40 5.08 -8.47
N PHE A 144 23.20 3.78 -8.23
CA PHE A 144 23.10 3.19 -6.90
C PHE A 144 24.44 2.78 -6.29
N SER A 145 25.57 3.14 -6.89
CA SER A 145 26.91 2.71 -6.44
C SER A 145 27.20 3.08 -4.99
N ASP A 146 26.80 4.27 -4.55
CA ASP A 146 27.04 4.72 -3.18
C ASP A 146 26.12 4.02 -2.18
N VAL A 147 24.88 3.71 -2.56
CA VAL A 147 23.96 2.90 -1.75
C VAL A 147 24.53 1.50 -1.56
N ILE A 148 25.00 0.87 -2.64
CA ILE A 148 25.60 -0.46 -2.61
C ILE A 148 26.83 -0.49 -1.70
N LYS A 149 27.76 0.47 -1.88
CA LYS A 149 28.92 0.60 -0.98
C LYS A 149 28.52 0.81 0.49
N SER A 150 27.45 1.57 0.72
CA SER A 150 26.90 1.78 2.05
C SER A 150 26.35 0.47 2.64
N ALA A 151 25.61 -0.30 1.85
CA ALA A 151 25.10 -1.60 2.27
C ALA A 151 26.25 -2.59 2.60
N GLU A 152 27.27 -2.65 1.76
CA GLU A 152 28.46 -3.50 1.97
C GLU A 152 29.19 -3.16 3.28
N LYS A 153 29.29 -1.87 3.63
CA LYS A 153 29.93 -1.39 4.87
C LYS A 153 29.03 -1.50 6.10
N ALA A 154 27.72 -1.49 5.92
CA ALA A 154 26.75 -1.58 7.01
C ALA A 154 26.89 -2.90 7.78
N LYS A 155 26.37 -2.94 9.01
CA LYS A 155 26.42 -4.17 9.82
C LYS A 155 25.62 -5.31 9.19
N GLY A 156 24.50 -5.00 8.55
CA GLY A 156 23.55 -5.98 8.08
C GLY A 156 22.85 -6.71 9.24
N PHE A 157 21.97 -7.62 8.90
CA PHE A 157 21.34 -8.48 9.89
C PHE A 157 22.32 -9.56 10.35
N LYS A 158 22.58 -9.63 11.67
CA LYS A 158 23.47 -10.66 12.26
C LYS A 158 22.78 -12.01 12.35
N THR A 159 21.49 -11.99 12.71
CA THR A 159 20.64 -13.17 12.86
C THR A 159 19.33 -12.91 12.15
N GLY A 160 18.75 -13.97 11.56
CA GLY A 160 17.40 -13.89 11.05
C GLY A 160 16.41 -13.64 12.19
N ARG A 161 15.43 -12.81 11.93
CA ARG A 161 14.29 -12.59 12.83
C ARG A 161 13.09 -13.28 12.21
N PRO A 162 12.66 -14.42 12.73
CA PRO A 162 11.42 -15.05 12.26
C PRO A 162 10.24 -14.11 12.56
N CYS A 163 9.39 -13.94 11.59
CA CYS A 163 8.21 -13.11 11.71
C CYS A 163 7.07 -13.71 10.88
N GLU A 164 5.92 -13.10 10.94
CA GLU A 164 4.74 -13.53 10.21
C GLU A 164 4.92 -13.43 8.71
N THR A 165 4.20 -14.27 7.99
CA THR A 165 3.91 -14.11 6.56
C THR A 165 2.47 -13.64 6.44
N VAL A 166 2.25 -12.62 5.63
CA VAL A 166 0.91 -12.08 5.38
C VAL A 166 0.51 -12.32 3.94
N THR A 167 -0.73 -12.67 3.73
CA THR A 167 -1.33 -12.77 2.41
C THR A 167 -1.85 -11.41 2.01
N ILE A 168 -1.44 -10.92 0.85
CA ILE A 168 -1.80 -9.60 0.33
C ILE A 168 -2.31 -9.69 -1.10
N GLY A 169 -3.00 -8.63 -1.52
CA GLY A 169 -3.47 -8.48 -2.88
C GLY A 169 -4.69 -9.33 -3.22
N PHE A 170 -5.17 -9.13 -4.41
CA PHE A 170 -6.31 -9.87 -4.96
C PHE A 170 -6.36 -9.69 -6.48
N ASN A 171 -7.01 -10.64 -7.13
CA ASN A 171 -7.41 -10.50 -8.53
C ASN A 171 -8.79 -9.84 -8.59
N TYR A 172 -8.90 -8.73 -9.30
CA TYR A 172 -10.16 -7.96 -9.41
C TYR A 172 -11.30 -8.81 -9.98
N ASP A 173 -11.05 -9.54 -11.05
CA ASP A 173 -12.08 -10.35 -11.72
C ASP A 173 -12.60 -11.46 -10.80
N GLU A 174 -11.71 -12.12 -10.07
CA GLU A 174 -12.06 -13.17 -9.10
C GLU A 174 -12.85 -12.63 -7.91
N VAL A 175 -12.46 -11.45 -7.38
CA VAL A 175 -13.15 -10.81 -6.26
C VAL A 175 -14.54 -10.36 -6.68
N ILE A 176 -14.69 -9.74 -7.84
CA ILE A 176 -15.99 -9.33 -8.37
C ILE A 176 -16.89 -10.56 -8.58
N ALA A 177 -16.36 -11.63 -9.17
CA ALA A 177 -17.10 -12.88 -9.35
C ALA A 177 -17.57 -13.47 -8.00
N LYS A 178 -16.68 -13.51 -7.00
CA LYS A 178 -17.00 -13.98 -5.65
C LYS A 178 -18.06 -13.11 -4.94
N ILE A 179 -17.98 -11.79 -5.12
CA ILE A 179 -18.97 -10.87 -4.56
C ILE A 179 -20.32 -11.08 -5.23
N LYS A 180 -20.35 -11.23 -6.56
CA LYS A 180 -21.57 -11.52 -7.32
C LYS A 180 -22.24 -12.81 -6.88
N GLU A 181 -21.46 -13.87 -6.72
CA GLU A 181 -21.97 -15.18 -6.25
C GLU A 181 -22.63 -15.04 -4.87
N LYS A 182 -22.04 -14.27 -3.98
CA LYS A 182 -22.58 -14.04 -2.62
C LYS A 182 -23.72 -13.02 -2.58
N ALA A 183 -23.70 -12.03 -3.47
CA ALA A 183 -24.53 -10.81 -3.38
C ALA A 183 -26.05 -11.10 -3.33
N GLY A 184 -26.53 -12.17 -4.00
CA GLY A 184 -27.93 -12.53 -4.00
C GLY A 184 -28.53 -12.87 -2.63
N LYS A 185 -27.71 -12.98 -1.59
CA LYS A 185 -28.12 -13.23 -0.20
C LYS A 185 -28.13 -11.98 0.69
N PHE A 186 -27.72 -10.83 0.14
CA PHE A 186 -27.51 -9.59 0.88
C PHE A 186 -28.38 -8.46 0.36
N SER A 187 -28.70 -7.53 1.23
CA SER A 187 -29.47 -6.33 0.91
C SER A 187 -28.59 -5.19 0.39
N ARG A 188 -27.27 -5.20 0.71
CA ARG A 188 -26.32 -4.13 0.40
C ARG A 188 -24.89 -4.64 0.42
N VAL A 189 -24.00 -3.98 -0.33
CA VAL A 189 -22.54 -4.14 -0.21
C VAL A 189 -21.95 -2.95 0.53
N PHE A 190 -21.11 -3.23 1.53
CA PHE A 190 -20.39 -2.23 2.30
C PHE A 190 -18.89 -2.38 2.08
N ILE A 191 -18.29 -1.44 1.34
CA ILE A 191 -16.86 -1.42 1.07
C ILE A 191 -16.16 -0.58 2.13
N ILE A 192 -15.17 -1.16 2.81
CA ILE A 192 -14.33 -0.45 3.77
C ILE A 192 -12.98 -0.21 3.12
N GLY A 193 -12.70 1.06 2.88
CA GLY A 193 -11.46 1.53 2.28
C GLY A 193 -10.27 1.43 3.22
N LEU A 194 -9.19 2.10 2.83
CA LEU A 194 -7.94 2.06 3.55
C LEU A 194 -8.02 2.76 4.90
N GLY A 195 -7.46 2.13 5.92
CA GLY A 195 -7.29 2.69 7.25
C GLY A 195 -5.89 2.38 7.77
N ALA A 196 -5.40 3.15 8.75
CA ALA A 196 -4.16 2.82 9.43
C ALA A 196 -4.37 1.64 10.40
N TYR A 197 -3.33 0.83 10.61
CA TYR A 197 -3.38 -0.33 11.48
C TYR A 197 -2.93 0.00 12.91
N THR A 198 -3.64 0.89 13.58
CA THR A 198 -3.42 1.12 15.01
C THR A 198 -4.30 0.23 15.88
N LEU A 199 -3.91 -0.03 17.12
CA LEU A 199 -4.74 -0.79 18.07
C LEU A 199 -6.11 -0.15 18.28
N GLU A 200 -6.17 1.19 18.29
CA GLU A 200 -7.42 1.93 18.42
C GLU A 200 -8.33 1.71 17.21
N GLN A 201 -7.77 1.67 16.02
CA GLN A 201 -8.55 1.39 14.81
C GLN A 201 -9.01 -0.05 14.75
N LYS A 202 -8.21 -1.00 15.21
CA LYS A 202 -8.65 -2.38 15.34
C LYS A 202 -9.92 -2.48 16.20
N ALA A 203 -9.90 -1.90 17.38
CA ALA A 203 -11.07 -1.87 18.28
C ALA A 203 -12.27 -1.16 17.64
N TYR A 204 -12.03 -0.09 16.88
CA TYR A 204 -13.07 0.61 16.13
C TYR A 204 -13.71 -0.30 15.07
N PHE A 205 -12.91 -1.01 14.27
CA PHE A 205 -13.44 -1.92 13.25
C PHE A 205 -14.16 -3.11 13.86
N GLU A 206 -13.68 -3.68 14.97
CA GLU A 206 -14.37 -4.75 15.68
C GLU A 206 -15.77 -4.30 16.12
N LYS A 207 -15.87 -3.08 16.67
CA LYS A 207 -17.15 -2.49 17.06
C LYS A 207 -18.03 -2.21 15.84
N LEU A 208 -17.48 -1.67 14.75
CA LEU A 208 -18.21 -1.42 13.50
C LEU A 208 -18.79 -2.73 12.96
N PHE A 209 -17.97 -3.77 12.83
CA PHE A 209 -18.42 -5.06 12.31
C PHE A 209 -19.50 -5.71 13.18
N SER A 210 -19.43 -5.53 14.50
CA SER A 210 -20.48 -6.05 15.40
C SER A 210 -21.84 -5.36 15.26
N GLN A 211 -21.86 -4.15 14.67
CA GLN A 211 -23.08 -3.37 14.47
C GLN A 211 -23.64 -3.46 13.05
N VAL A 212 -22.85 -3.95 12.08
CA VAL A 212 -23.34 -4.14 10.71
C VAL A 212 -24.26 -5.37 10.68
N PRO A 213 -25.48 -5.26 10.14
CA PRO A 213 -26.41 -6.37 10.00
C PRO A 213 -25.85 -7.55 9.20
N ASP A 214 -26.33 -8.75 9.47
CA ASP A 214 -25.85 -9.98 8.80
C ASP A 214 -26.27 -10.05 7.32
N ASP A 215 -27.29 -9.29 6.92
CA ASP A 215 -27.74 -9.16 5.53
C ASP A 215 -26.95 -8.13 4.71
N VAL A 216 -25.89 -7.57 5.27
CA VAL A 216 -24.94 -6.67 4.59
C VAL A 216 -23.64 -7.40 4.28
N LEU A 217 -23.25 -7.45 3.00
CA LEU A 217 -21.94 -7.99 2.61
C LEU A 217 -20.86 -6.93 2.80
N ILE A 218 -19.87 -7.23 3.62
CA ILE A 218 -18.73 -6.35 3.88
C ILE A 218 -17.56 -6.77 2.99
N VAL A 219 -16.97 -5.82 2.26
CA VAL A 219 -15.72 -6.00 1.52
C VAL A 219 -14.69 -5.08 2.16
N SER A 220 -13.74 -5.65 2.90
CA SER A 220 -12.73 -4.88 3.62
C SER A 220 -11.38 -4.94 2.94
N LEU A 221 -10.82 -3.76 2.65
CA LEU A 221 -9.46 -3.60 2.16
C LEU A 221 -8.46 -3.41 3.31
N SER A 222 -8.97 -3.15 4.51
CA SER A 222 -8.17 -2.87 5.71
C SER A 222 -8.22 -4.02 6.71
N TYR A 223 -8.79 -3.75 7.87
CA TYR A 223 -8.92 -4.72 8.94
C TYR A 223 -9.94 -5.80 8.60
N CYS A 224 -9.64 -7.04 8.96
CA CYS A 224 -10.47 -8.20 8.66
C CYS A 224 -10.70 -9.07 9.90
N ILE A 225 -11.91 -9.61 9.96
CA ILE A 225 -12.26 -10.70 10.86
C ILE A 225 -12.88 -11.84 10.03
N GLN A 226 -12.83 -13.06 10.53
CA GLN A 226 -13.50 -14.19 9.89
C GLN A 226 -15.01 -14.17 10.23
N ARG A 227 -15.82 -13.91 9.20
CA ARG A 227 -17.28 -13.93 9.26
C ARG A 227 -17.85 -14.19 7.87
N ASP A 228 -18.96 -14.89 7.75
CA ASP A 228 -19.50 -15.34 6.45
C ASP A 228 -19.88 -14.20 5.50
N ASN A 229 -20.29 -13.06 6.07
CA ASN A 229 -20.62 -11.87 5.31
C ASN A 229 -19.45 -10.88 5.13
N ILE A 230 -18.19 -11.33 5.37
CA ILE A 230 -17.01 -10.48 5.18
C ILE A 230 -16.08 -11.11 4.15
N ILE A 231 -15.67 -10.31 3.18
CA ILE A 231 -14.59 -10.61 2.22
C ILE A 231 -13.41 -9.73 2.57
N CYS A 232 -12.30 -10.34 2.92
CA CYS A 232 -11.05 -9.69 3.26
C CYS A 232 -10.13 -9.65 2.05
N LEU A 233 -9.65 -8.47 1.68
CA LEU A 233 -8.78 -8.30 0.52
C LEU A 233 -7.31 -8.02 0.89
N ASN A 234 -7.04 -7.59 2.13
CA ASN A 234 -5.69 -7.24 2.60
C ASN A 234 -4.92 -6.37 1.58
N ALA A 235 -5.56 -5.31 1.12
CA ALA A 235 -5.07 -4.44 0.04
C ALA A 235 -4.83 -3.01 0.53
N CYS A 236 -4.45 -2.85 1.79
CA CYS A 236 -4.28 -1.54 2.43
C CYS A 236 -3.20 -0.65 1.78
N PHE A 237 -2.37 -1.20 0.92
CA PHE A 237 -1.35 -0.53 0.13
C PHE A 237 -1.80 -0.17 -1.29
N ASP A 238 -3.00 -0.58 -1.72
CA ASP A 238 -3.59 -0.22 -3.02
C ASP A 238 -4.70 0.81 -2.82
N SER A 239 -4.32 2.08 -2.72
CA SER A 239 -5.24 3.18 -2.46
C SER A 239 -6.32 3.35 -3.54
N TYR A 240 -6.07 2.89 -4.76
CA TYR A 240 -7.01 2.99 -5.87
C TYR A 240 -8.01 1.83 -5.96
N ALA A 241 -7.76 0.74 -5.25
CA ALA A 241 -8.62 -0.45 -5.27
C ALA A 241 -10.08 -0.15 -4.88
N VAL A 242 -10.29 0.78 -3.95
CA VAL A 242 -11.64 1.20 -3.51
C VAL A 242 -12.46 1.72 -4.67
N THR A 243 -11.91 2.65 -5.46
CA THR A 243 -12.60 3.26 -6.61
C THR A 243 -12.93 2.21 -7.66
N ARG A 244 -11.97 1.36 -8.03
CA ARG A 244 -12.18 0.31 -9.03
C ARG A 244 -13.26 -0.70 -8.61
N LEU A 245 -13.20 -1.17 -7.38
CA LEU A 245 -14.19 -2.12 -6.86
C LEU A 245 -15.57 -1.48 -6.79
N THR A 246 -15.67 -0.23 -6.31
CA THR A 246 -16.95 0.48 -6.21
C THR A 246 -17.62 0.63 -7.56
N GLU A 247 -16.88 1.08 -8.57
CA GLU A 247 -17.42 1.25 -9.92
C GLU A 247 -17.85 -0.08 -10.55
N ALA A 248 -17.03 -1.13 -10.40
CA ALA A 248 -17.36 -2.43 -10.93
C ALA A 248 -18.63 -2.99 -10.27
N LEU A 249 -18.70 -2.90 -8.95
CA LEU A 249 -19.83 -3.44 -8.18
C LEU A 249 -21.10 -2.62 -8.38
N SER A 250 -21.03 -1.30 -8.47
CA SER A 250 -22.21 -0.45 -8.73
C SER A 250 -22.83 -0.69 -10.11
N LYS A 251 -22.01 -1.06 -11.10
CA LYS A 251 -22.49 -1.37 -12.46
C LYS A 251 -23.01 -2.80 -12.60
N GLU A 252 -22.43 -3.73 -11.86
CA GLU A 252 -22.68 -5.16 -12.04
C GLU A 252 -23.65 -5.76 -11.03
N LEU A 253 -23.88 -5.08 -9.91
CA LEU A 253 -24.81 -5.48 -8.87
C LEU A 253 -26.07 -4.59 -8.91
N ALA A 254 -27.22 -5.20 -8.79
CA ALA A 254 -28.48 -4.48 -8.55
C ALA A 254 -28.65 -4.02 -7.09
N LEU A 255 -27.57 -4.04 -6.29
CA LEU A 255 -27.58 -3.72 -4.87
C LEU A 255 -26.95 -2.34 -4.61
N PRO A 256 -27.45 -1.59 -3.62
CA PRO A 256 -26.78 -0.38 -3.16
C PRO A 256 -25.37 -0.68 -2.66
N VAL A 257 -24.41 0.15 -3.02
CA VAL A 257 -23.03 0.07 -2.54
C VAL A 257 -22.77 1.23 -1.58
N THR A 258 -22.34 0.93 -0.40
CA THR A 258 -21.89 1.92 0.58
C THR A 258 -20.39 1.86 0.70
N VAL A 259 -19.71 2.99 0.58
CA VAL A 259 -18.26 3.07 0.72
C VAL A 259 -17.92 3.90 1.94
N PHE A 260 -17.10 3.35 2.82
CA PHE A 260 -16.57 4.02 3.98
C PHE A 260 -15.06 4.24 3.83
N PHE A 261 -14.65 5.49 3.88
CA PHE A 261 -13.25 5.90 3.91
C PHE A 261 -12.85 6.19 5.36
N PRO A 262 -12.16 5.27 6.05
CA PRO A 262 -11.78 5.46 7.45
C PRO A 262 -10.84 6.64 7.69
N LYS A 263 -10.07 7.00 6.66
CA LYS A 263 -9.08 8.08 6.68
C LYS A 263 -9.39 9.09 5.59
N CYS A 264 -9.19 10.35 5.89
CA CYS A 264 -9.36 11.45 4.95
C CYS A 264 -8.01 12.09 4.66
N ASP A 265 -7.47 11.82 3.49
CA ASP A 265 -6.26 12.42 2.94
C ASP A 265 -6.49 12.91 1.50
N ARG A 266 -5.46 13.41 0.84
CA ARG A 266 -5.58 13.97 -0.52
C ARG A 266 -6.09 12.96 -1.53
N HIS A 267 -5.61 11.72 -1.45
CA HIS A 267 -6.03 10.65 -2.38
C HIS A 267 -7.47 10.24 -2.13
N THR A 268 -7.84 10.08 -0.87
CA THR A 268 -9.20 9.75 -0.45
C THR A 268 -10.20 10.78 -0.92
N ILE A 269 -9.89 12.08 -0.81
CA ILE A 269 -10.79 13.16 -1.24
C ILE A 269 -11.01 13.11 -2.75
N SER A 270 -9.96 12.94 -3.53
CA SER A 270 -10.07 12.84 -4.98
C SER A 270 -10.98 11.69 -5.38
N GLN A 271 -10.79 10.52 -4.77
CA GLN A 271 -11.62 9.34 -4.99
C GLN A 271 -13.08 9.57 -4.57
N MET A 272 -13.32 10.19 -3.42
CA MET A 272 -14.67 10.52 -2.96
C MET A 272 -15.38 11.45 -3.94
N VAL A 273 -14.74 12.54 -4.36
CA VAL A 273 -15.30 13.48 -5.34
C VAL A 273 -15.60 12.78 -6.67
N TYR A 274 -14.72 11.88 -7.10
CA TYR A 274 -14.96 11.08 -8.30
C TYR A 274 -16.19 10.17 -8.14
N LEU A 275 -16.27 9.44 -7.04
CA LEU A 275 -17.35 8.47 -6.77
C LEU A 275 -18.72 9.12 -6.51
N THR A 276 -18.80 10.44 -6.21
CA THR A 276 -20.11 11.12 -6.10
C THR A 276 -20.93 11.07 -7.39
N LYS A 277 -20.29 10.79 -8.52
CA LYS A 277 -20.96 10.65 -9.83
C LYS A 277 -21.43 9.22 -10.12
N THR A 278 -21.08 8.27 -9.27
CA THR A 278 -21.44 6.87 -9.46
C THR A 278 -22.82 6.60 -8.89
N GLU A 279 -23.72 6.09 -9.72
CA GLU A 279 -25.09 5.78 -9.30
C GLU A 279 -25.13 4.66 -8.25
N ASN A 280 -26.12 4.70 -7.36
CA ASN A 280 -26.33 3.71 -6.28
C ASN A 280 -25.16 3.57 -5.30
N VAL A 281 -24.37 4.62 -5.11
CA VAL A 281 -23.24 4.65 -4.19
C VAL A 281 -23.44 5.69 -3.09
N ASP A 282 -23.44 5.25 -1.84
CA ASP A 282 -23.41 6.10 -0.66
C ASP A 282 -21.98 6.21 -0.14
N LEU A 283 -21.50 7.42 0.15
CA LEU A 283 -20.15 7.68 0.62
C LEU A 283 -20.15 8.16 2.07
N TYR A 284 -19.31 7.54 2.89
CA TYR A 284 -19.05 7.96 4.26
C TYR A 284 -17.57 8.16 4.48
N VAL A 285 -17.20 9.16 5.27
CA VAL A 285 -15.83 9.48 5.63
C VAL A 285 -15.65 9.48 7.14
N GLY A 286 -14.55 8.89 7.58
CA GLY A 286 -14.15 8.90 8.98
C GLY A 286 -13.52 10.22 9.40
N LYS A 287 -12.52 10.13 10.26
CA LYS A 287 -11.83 11.30 10.83
C LYS A 287 -11.02 12.04 9.75
N CYS A 288 -11.37 13.30 9.48
CA CYS A 288 -10.57 14.20 8.66
C CYS A 288 -9.46 14.87 9.47
N THR A 289 -8.35 15.19 8.81
CA THR A 289 -7.29 15.98 9.44
C THR A 289 -7.76 17.44 9.68
N PRO A 290 -7.23 18.16 10.69
CA PRO A 290 -7.62 19.55 10.95
C PRO A 290 -7.46 20.50 9.75
N ILE A 291 -6.50 20.23 8.87
CA ILE A 291 -6.29 21.02 7.64
C ILE A 291 -7.51 20.97 6.72
N MET A 292 -8.20 19.83 6.70
CA MET A 292 -9.39 19.62 5.87
C MET A 292 -10.64 20.29 6.44
N LEU A 293 -10.58 20.69 7.69
CA LEU A 293 -11.65 21.41 8.39
C LEU A 293 -11.48 22.93 8.30
N ASN A 294 -10.45 23.41 7.61
CA ASN A 294 -10.23 24.83 7.41
C ASN A 294 -11.30 25.39 6.44
N PRO A 295 -12.16 26.35 6.88
CA PRO A 295 -13.22 26.88 6.04
C PRO A 295 -12.71 27.68 4.83
N ASN A 296 -11.41 27.92 4.73
CA ASN A 296 -10.77 28.61 3.60
C ASN A 296 -10.19 27.65 2.56
N MET A 297 -10.38 26.36 2.71
CA MET A 297 -10.11 25.32 1.72
C MET A 297 -11.41 24.72 1.20
#